data_792a6b2fcf2625a2b7fd8177b0c9ec1c
#
_entry.id   792a6b2fcf2625a2b7fd8177b0c9ec1c
#
_cell.length_a   1.000
_cell.length_b   1.000
_cell.length_c   1.000
_cell.angle_alpha   90.00
_cell.angle_beta   90.00
_cell.angle_gamma   90.00
#
_symmetry.space_group_name_H-M   'P 1'
#
loop_
_entity.id
_entity.type
_entity.pdbx_description
1 polymer ?
#
loop_
_entity_poly.entity_id
_entity_poly.type
_entity_poly.pdbx_seq_one_letter_code
_entity_poly.pdbx_strand_id
1 'polypeptide(L)'
;MYSGRTASILIGTAHSQNGIQVQTYTLNRTNAVQAPLIPVYPAILSAPPALARTPNIYAVASDYVQPLTHQVSMNYEVQLGKDYALTIGYLGVRGTHLSRTRDINHFPLAAETAKFVDGSNITIYRRPNTRPYANFGRISLFDSGGDSIYHGGFIQVQKRFAQGFQLLANYTFSKVIDTLPDQTSVVPGNAGDDAKVAFDTLNPNADRAVGDTNVPHRFVGSGVWDLPFAKGMKHPAAKMLLGGWQLSAIVSAQSGRWLTARSNVDLNNDGNRFSDRSPGFGRNTIEGPGFASVDMRVSKDIFLGNERVKLRLMGEAFNGLNRANFSAIQQTPYNYNAATREFTRVANFLAPTATSDPRILQIAARFSF
;
A
#
# COMPACT_ATOMS: atom_id res chain seq x y z
N MET A 1 22.13 10.70 7.33
CA MET A 1 22.21 9.24 7.47
C MET A 1 21.42 8.85 8.70
N TYR A 2 20.54 7.86 8.58
CA TYR A 2 19.70 7.39 9.69
C TYR A 2 19.86 5.88 9.79
N SER A 3 20.10 5.34 10.98
CA SER A 3 20.06 3.90 11.25
C SER A 3 18.69 3.51 11.76
N GLY A 4 18.16 2.36 11.33
CA GLY A 4 16.95 1.78 11.87
C GLY A 4 17.13 1.36 13.33
N ARG A 5 16.03 1.33 14.08
CA ARG A 5 16.02 0.69 15.41
C ARG A 5 16.23 -0.82 15.22
N THR A 6 16.89 -1.44 16.17
CA THR A 6 17.04 -2.88 16.22
C THR A 6 15.69 -3.56 16.06
N ALA A 7 15.59 -4.50 15.17
CA ALA A 7 14.43 -5.32 14.96
C ALA A 7 14.23 -6.29 16.14
N SER A 8 14.05 -5.77 17.35
CA SER A 8 13.93 -6.55 18.59
C SER A 8 12.80 -7.58 18.51
N ILE A 9 11.72 -7.26 17.78
CA ILE A 9 10.63 -8.19 17.51
C ILE A 9 11.13 -9.39 16.69
N LEU A 10 11.95 -9.17 15.65
CA LEU A 10 12.48 -10.25 14.81
C LEU A 10 13.41 -11.16 15.62
N ILE A 11 14.30 -10.57 16.41
CA ILE A 11 15.23 -11.31 17.29
C ILE A 11 14.43 -12.07 18.35
N GLY A 12 13.46 -11.44 18.98
CA GLY A 12 12.57 -12.07 19.95
C GLY A 12 11.78 -13.24 19.35
N THR A 13 11.25 -13.07 18.14
CA THR A 13 10.54 -14.12 17.41
C THR A 13 11.48 -15.29 17.10
N ALA A 14 12.66 -15.02 16.56
CA ALA A 14 13.64 -16.07 16.25
C ALA A 14 14.10 -16.80 17.51
N HIS A 15 14.30 -16.09 18.62
CA HIS A 15 14.67 -16.70 19.89
C HIS A 15 13.57 -17.59 20.46
N SER A 16 12.32 -17.12 20.47
CA SER A 16 11.17 -17.85 21.04
C SER A 16 10.66 -18.98 20.14
N GLN A 17 10.78 -18.83 18.80
CA GLN A 17 10.23 -19.80 17.82
C GLN A 17 11.35 -20.53 17.04
N ASN A 18 12.44 -20.82 17.71
CA ASN A 18 13.60 -21.53 17.14
C ASN A 18 13.40 -23.04 17.03
N GLY A 19 12.23 -23.57 17.39
CA GLY A 19 11.93 -24.99 17.39
C GLY A 19 12.44 -25.77 18.61
N ILE A 20 13.16 -25.10 19.53
CA ILE A 20 13.67 -25.66 20.79
C ILE A 20 12.76 -25.26 21.94
N GLN A 21 12.53 -23.96 22.12
CA GLN A 21 11.74 -23.42 23.22
C GLN A 21 10.23 -23.45 22.94
N VAL A 22 9.85 -23.07 21.72
CA VAL A 22 8.47 -23.07 21.25
C VAL A 22 8.40 -23.70 19.87
N GLN A 23 7.48 -24.65 19.72
CA GLN A 23 7.14 -25.25 18.44
C GLN A 23 5.69 -24.91 18.12
N THR A 24 5.43 -24.37 16.94
CA THR A 24 4.09 -24.02 16.46
C THR A 24 3.55 -25.11 15.56
N TYR A 25 2.44 -25.70 15.95
CA TYR A 25 1.72 -26.69 15.15
C TYR A 25 0.37 -26.14 14.71
N THR A 26 -0.01 -26.40 13.47
CA THR A 26 -1.30 -25.99 12.93
C THR A 26 -2.18 -27.22 12.73
N LEU A 27 -3.31 -27.26 13.41
CA LEU A 27 -4.37 -28.26 13.22
C LEU A 27 -5.56 -27.60 12.50
N ASN A 28 -6.07 -28.29 11.49
CA ASN A 28 -7.20 -27.81 10.72
C ASN A 28 -8.50 -28.36 11.28
N ARG A 29 -9.39 -27.47 11.75
CA ARG A 29 -10.69 -27.83 12.33
C ARG A 29 -11.66 -28.46 11.32
N THR A 30 -11.51 -28.17 10.05
CA THR A 30 -12.35 -28.73 8.98
C THR A 30 -11.83 -30.08 8.45
N ASN A 31 -10.64 -30.48 8.85
CA ASN A 31 -10.08 -31.79 8.51
C ASN A 31 -10.58 -32.85 9.52
N ALA A 32 -11.34 -33.84 9.03
CA ALA A 32 -11.96 -34.86 9.87
C ALA A 32 -10.96 -35.66 10.72
N VAL A 33 -9.71 -35.78 10.31
CA VAL A 33 -8.65 -36.50 11.03
C VAL A 33 -7.95 -35.62 12.04
N GLN A 34 -7.83 -34.31 11.79
CA GLN A 34 -7.12 -33.38 12.70
C GLN A 34 -8.04 -32.72 13.73
N ALA A 35 -9.33 -32.55 13.40
CA ALA A 35 -10.30 -31.91 14.29
C ALA A 35 -10.40 -32.56 15.68
N PRO A 36 -10.40 -33.90 15.83
CA PRO A 36 -10.44 -34.57 17.15
C PRO A 36 -9.16 -34.33 17.98
N LEU A 37 -8.05 -33.92 17.37
CA LEU A 37 -6.78 -33.68 18.05
C LEU A 37 -6.68 -32.27 18.64
N ILE A 38 -7.65 -31.40 18.35
CA ILE A 38 -7.69 -30.04 18.89
C ILE A 38 -8.21 -30.10 20.32
N PRO A 39 -7.42 -29.66 21.31
CA PRO A 39 -7.85 -29.71 22.70
C PRO A 39 -9.04 -28.78 22.94
N VAL A 40 -10.00 -29.26 23.75
CA VAL A 40 -11.12 -28.43 24.21
C VAL A 40 -10.72 -27.84 25.57
N TYR A 41 -10.83 -26.51 25.67
CA TYR A 41 -10.53 -25.81 26.93
C TYR A 41 -11.29 -26.44 28.12
N PRO A 42 -10.66 -26.69 29.29
CA PRO A 42 -9.30 -26.25 29.68
C PRO A 42 -8.16 -27.26 29.38
N ALA A 43 -8.41 -28.29 28.57
CA ALA A 43 -7.38 -29.26 28.22
C ALA A 43 -6.26 -28.61 27.39
N ILE A 44 -5.03 -29.02 27.66
CA ILE A 44 -3.82 -28.60 26.93
C ILE A 44 -3.15 -29.81 26.30
N LEU A 45 -2.42 -29.61 25.21
CA LEU A 45 -1.60 -30.67 24.62
C LEU A 45 -0.34 -30.87 25.47
N SER A 46 -0.12 -32.10 25.92
CA SER A 46 1.09 -32.50 26.66
C SER A 46 2.24 -32.90 25.72
N ALA A 47 1.93 -33.17 24.47
CA ALA A 47 2.92 -33.52 23.41
C ALA A 47 2.40 -33.08 22.03
N PRO A 48 3.29 -32.95 21.03
CA PRO A 48 2.89 -32.66 19.66
C PRO A 48 1.94 -33.73 19.13
N PRO A 49 0.82 -33.34 18.48
CA PRO A 49 -0.09 -34.30 17.86
C PRO A 49 0.61 -35.11 16.76
N ALA A 50 0.41 -36.42 16.71
CA ALA A 50 1.06 -37.31 15.74
C ALA A 50 0.83 -36.93 14.26
N LEU A 51 -0.28 -36.20 13.96
CA LEU A 51 -0.64 -35.72 12.62
C LEU A 51 -0.41 -34.22 12.44
N ALA A 52 0.29 -33.57 13.39
CA ALA A 52 0.67 -32.17 13.21
C ALA A 52 1.67 -32.03 12.06
N ARG A 53 1.56 -30.93 11.33
CA ARG A 53 2.58 -30.59 10.32
C ARG A 53 3.93 -30.38 11.01
N THR A 54 5.01 -30.59 10.26
CA THR A 54 6.34 -30.24 10.71
C THR A 54 6.43 -28.81 11.19
N PRO A 55 7.09 -28.52 12.31
CA PRO A 55 7.13 -27.18 12.90
C PRO A 55 7.81 -26.18 11.98
N ASN A 56 7.27 -24.98 11.95
CA ASN A 56 7.98 -23.83 11.36
C ASN A 56 8.92 -23.24 12.39
N ILE A 57 10.10 -22.81 11.94
CA ILE A 57 11.09 -22.17 12.78
C ILE A 57 11.54 -20.84 12.20
N TYR A 58 12.10 -20.00 13.05
CA TYR A 58 12.61 -18.68 12.69
C TYR A 58 14.07 -18.57 13.11
N ALA A 59 14.87 -17.92 12.26
CA ALA A 59 16.29 -17.69 12.51
C ALA A 59 16.69 -16.29 12.04
N VAL A 60 17.77 -15.79 12.57
CA VAL A 60 18.40 -14.53 12.11
C VAL A 60 19.70 -14.90 11.40
N ALA A 61 19.99 -14.29 10.28
CA ALA A 61 21.22 -14.48 9.56
C ALA A 61 22.41 -14.05 10.43
N SER A 62 23.49 -14.83 10.42
CA SER A 62 24.68 -14.54 11.23
C SER A 62 25.39 -13.23 10.85
N ASP A 63 25.18 -12.77 9.62
CA ASP A 63 25.68 -11.54 9.02
C ASP A 63 24.63 -10.42 8.99
N TYR A 64 23.57 -10.52 9.82
CA TYR A 64 22.53 -9.51 9.87
C TYR A 64 23.08 -8.15 10.27
N VAL A 65 22.83 -7.14 9.43
CA VAL A 65 23.23 -5.74 9.63
C VAL A 65 21.99 -4.87 9.77
N GLN A 66 22.09 -3.84 10.61
CA GLN A 66 20.98 -2.89 10.81
C GLN A 66 20.67 -2.13 9.52
N PRO A 67 19.38 -1.85 9.24
CA PRO A 67 18.97 -1.01 8.14
C PRO A 67 19.60 0.37 8.19
N LEU A 68 20.05 0.86 7.04
CA LEU A 68 20.65 2.17 6.89
C LEU A 68 19.90 2.94 5.80
N THR A 69 19.61 4.21 6.10
CA THR A 69 18.95 5.12 5.15
C THR A 69 19.82 6.34 4.89
N HIS A 70 20.11 6.58 3.62
CA HIS A 70 20.74 7.80 3.13
C HIS A 70 19.67 8.69 2.50
N GLN A 71 19.65 9.95 2.91
CA GLN A 71 18.71 10.94 2.37
C GLN A 71 19.48 12.17 1.90
N VAL A 72 19.10 12.65 0.71
CA VAL A 72 19.57 13.90 0.13
C VAL A 72 18.34 14.71 -0.27
N SER A 73 18.29 15.97 0.13
CA SER A 73 17.25 16.91 -0.29
C SER A 73 17.85 18.22 -0.73
N MET A 74 17.29 18.78 -1.81
CA MET A 74 17.65 20.10 -2.32
C MET A 74 16.37 20.86 -2.63
N ASN A 75 16.26 22.08 -2.13
CA ASN A 75 15.10 22.93 -2.38
C ASN A 75 15.59 24.32 -2.81
N TYR A 76 14.91 24.87 -3.81
CA TYR A 76 15.06 26.23 -4.24
C TYR A 76 13.72 26.95 -4.13
N GLU A 77 13.69 28.02 -3.38
CA GLU A 77 12.48 28.83 -3.18
C GLU A 77 12.72 30.25 -3.70
N VAL A 78 11.77 30.77 -4.46
CA VAL A 78 11.79 32.14 -4.95
C VAL A 78 10.46 32.82 -4.71
N GLN A 79 10.51 34.03 -4.18
CA GLN A 79 9.35 34.89 -4.04
C GLN A 79 9.04 35.56 -5.38
N LEU A 80 7.81 35.38 -5.86
CA LEU A 80 7.32 35.99 -7.09
C LEU A 80 6.35 37.13 -6.73
N GLY A 81 6.84 38.36 -6.81
CA GLY A 81 6.09 39.54 -6.36
C GLY A 81 5.89 39.56 -4.85
N LYS A 82 4.74 40.11 -4.39
CA LYS A 82 4.48 40.30 -2.95
C LYS A 82 3.80 39.08 -2.28
N ASP A 83 3.04 38.30 -3.05
CA ASP A 83 2.07 37.36 -2.49
C ASP A 83 2.29 35.91 -2.94
N TYR A 84 3.22 35.65 -3.85
CA TYR A 84 3.49 34.33 -4.38
C TYR A 84 4.87 33.83 -3.99
N ALA A 85 4.99 32.53 -3.75
CA ALA A 85 6.26 31.82 -3.65
C ALA A 85 6.20 30.57 -4.55
N LEU A 86 7.30 30.30 -5.23
CA LEU A 86 7.53 29.10 -5.99
C LEU A 86 8.66 28.31 -5.34
N THR A 87 8.42 27.04 -5.02
CA THR A 87 9.44 26.12 -4.53
C THR A 87 9.63 24.99 -5.53
N ILE A 88 10.86 24.70 -5.91
CA ILE A 88 11.24 23.52 -6.68
C ILE A 88 12.16 22.70 -5.79
N GLY A 89 11.86 21.42 -5.64
CA GLY A 89 12.63 20.56 -4.76
C GLY A 89 12.89 19.18 -5.34
N TYR A 90 13.92 18.57 -4.82
CA TYR A 90 14.30 17.19 -5.07
C TYR A 90 14.55 16.46 -3.76
N LEU A 91 14.08 15.21 -3.68
CA LEU A 91 14.34 14.29 -2.58
C LEU A 91 14.81 12.96 -3.13
N GLY A 92 16.01 12.55 -2.75
CA GLY A 92 16.57 11.22 -2.98
C GLY A 92 16.68 10.47 -1.65
N VAL A 93 16.16 9.23 -1.60
CA VAL A 93 16.29 8.36 -0.42
C VAL A 93 16.75 6.99 -0.88
N ARG A 94 17.79 6.46 -0.23
CA ARG A 94 18.28 5.10 -0.45
C ARG A 94 18.31 4.34 0.87
N GLY A 95 17.55 3.25 0.93
CA GLY A 95 17.60 2.27 2.00
C GLY A 95 18.48 1.10 1.61
N THR A 96 19.42 0.72 2.47
CA THR A 96 20.28 -0.45 2.32
C THR A 96 20.19 -1.30 3.58
N HIS A 97 20.54 -2.57 3.46
CA HIS A 97 20.45 -3.54 4.55
C HIS A 97 19.05 -3.62 5.15
N LEU A 98 18.02 -3.43 4.30
CA LEU A 98 16.66 -3.51 4.76
C LEU A 98 16.31 -4.94 5.16
N SER A 99 15.67 -5.08 6.31
CA SER A 99 15.25 -6.38 6.81
C SER A 99 14.24 -7.02 5.87
N ARG A 100 14.41 -8.28 5.59
CA ARG A 100 13.46 -9.11 4.86
C ARG A 100 13.39 -10.49 5.47
N THR A 101 12.34 -11.24 5.14
CA THR A 101 12.14 -12.62 5.55
C THR A 101 12.10 -13.50 4.32
N ARG A 102 12.77 -14.66 4.38
CA ARG A 102 12.73 -15.67 3.32
C ARG A 102 12.71 -17.08 3.89
N ASP A 103 11.95 -17.97 3.26
CA ASP A 103 12.00 -19.40 3.59
C ASP A 103 13.20 -20.02 2.89
N ILE A 104 14.18 -20.49 3.67
CA ILE A 104 15.39 -21.12 3.14
C ILE A 104 15.28 -22.65 3.04
N ASN A 105 14.15 -23.22 3.46
CA ASN A 105 13.93 -24.66 3.42
C ASN A 105 13.28 -25.10 2.10
N HIS A 106 13.84 -24.63 0.99
CA HIS A 106 13.37 -24.96 -0.35
C HIS A 106 14.50 -25.42 -1.28
N PHE A 107 14.16 -26.25 -2.25
CA PHE A 107 14.99 -26.45 -3.42
C PHE A 107 14.80 -25.30 -4.43
N PRO A 108 15.76 -25.09 -5.35
CA PRO A 108 15.62 -24.09 -6.41
C PRO A 108 14.37 -24.30 -7.27
N LEU A 109 13.87 -23.22 -7.87
CA LEU A 109 12.81 -23.27 -8.86
C LEU A 109 13.30 -23.95 -10.13
N ALA A 110 12.47 -24.84 -10.70
CA ALA A 110 12.68 -25.45 -12.01
C ALA A 110 11.59 -24.98 -12.98
N ALA A 111 11.96 -24.72 -14.22
CA ALA A 111 11.01 -24.37 -15.27
C ALA A 111 10.24 -25.62 -15.72
N GLU A 112 8.92 -25.50 -15.78
CA GLU A 112 8.02 -26.53 -16.30
C GLU A 112 7.11 -25.92 -17.39
N THR A 113 6.71 -26.73 -18.36
CA THR A 113 5.73 -26.33 -19.35
C THR A 113 4.33 -26.75 -18.91
N ALA A 114 3.45 -25.80 -18.73
CA ALA A 114 2.01 -26.01 -18.55
C ALA A 114 1.25 -25.58 -19.82
N LYS A 115 -0.04 -25.85 -19.88
CA LYS A 115 -0.87 -25.54 -21.04
C LYS A 115 -2.08 -24.70 -20.65
N PHE A 116 -2.56 -23.92 -21.59
CA PHE A 116 -3.91 -23.39 -21.55
C PHE A 116 -4.92 -24.44 -22.11
N VAL A 117 -6.17 -24.26 -21.75
CA VAL A 117 -7.27 -25.09 -22.30
C VAL A 117 -7.32 -25.02 -23.83
N ASP A 118 -6.87 -23.95 -24.47
CA ASP A 118 -6.75 -23.80 -25.92
C ASP A 118 -5.54 -24.54 -26.53
N GLY A 119 -4.76 -25.25 -25.71
CA GLY A 119 -3.59 -26.00 -26.12
C GLY A 119 -2.28 -25.18 -26.21
N SER A 120 -2.33 -23.86 -26.03
CA SER A 120 -1.12 -23.03 -26.02
C SER A 120 -0.25 -23.27 -24.78
N ASN A 121 1.07 -23.22 -24.96
CA ASN A 121 2.02 -23.47 -23.87
C ASN A 121 2.32 -22.21 -23.05
N ILE A 122 2.62 -22.41 -21.77
CA ILE A 122 3.11 -21.38 -20.86
C ILE A 122 4.16 -21.96 -19.92
N THR A 123 5.22 -21.21 -19.67
CA THR A 123 6.25 -21.62 -18.71
C THR A 123 5.85 -21.22 -17.30
N ILE A 124 5.92 -22.16 -16.38
CA ILE A 124 5.76 -21.96 -14.93
C ILE A 124 7.04 -22.35 -14.23
N TYR A 125 7.21 -21.87 -13.00
CA TYR A 125 8.37 -22.19 -12.17
C TYR A 125 7.88 -22.85 -10.89
N ARG A 126 8.35 -24.07 -10.62
CA ARG A 126 7.92 -24.88 -9.47
C ARG A 126 9.08 -25.48 -8.71
N ARG A 127 8.83 -25.80 -7.46
CA ARG A 127 9.73 -26.54 -6.57
C ARG A 127 9.22 -27.96 -6.37
N PRO A 128 10.10 -28.93 -6.04
CA PRO A 128 9.67 -30.23 -5.55
C PRO A 128 8.79 -30.11 -4.30
N ASN A 129 7.89 -31.07 -4.08
CA ASN A 129 7.08 -31.16 -2.86
C ASN A 129 7.90 -31.53 -1.61
N THR A 130 9.17 -31.82 -1.75
CA THR A 130 10.08 -32.15 -0.66
C THR A 130 10.86 -30.93 -0.23
N ARG A 131 11.34 -30.94 1.01
CA ARG A 131 12.15 -29.88 1.59
C ARG A 131 13.54 -30.41 1.94
N PRO A 132 14.63 -29.61 1.81
CA PRO A 132 15.97 -30.02 2.21
C PRO A 132 16.05 -30.51 3.65
N TYR A 133 15.41 -29.83 4.58
CA TYR A 133 15.29 -30.23 5.97
C TYR A 133 13.88 -30.77 6.26
N ALA A 134 13.69 -32.07 6.04
CA ALA A 134 12.39 -32.73 6.09
C ALA A 134 11.68 -32.66 7.47
N ASN A 135 12.45 -32.49 8.55
CA ASN A 135 11.91 -32.36 9.90
C ASN A 135 11.31 -30.99 10.21
N PHE A 136 11.44 -30.05 9.31
CA PHE A 136 10.91 -28.69 9.45
C PHE A 136 9.97 -28.35 8.28
N GLY A 137 8.99 -27.55 8.58
CA GLY A 137 8.20 -26.87 7.57
C GLY A 137 8.97 -25.68 7.01
N ARG A 138 8.45 -24.47 7.19
CA ARG A 138 9.14 -23.24 6.81
C ARG A 138 10.31 -22.96 7.78
N ILE A 139 11.45 -22.61 7.22
CA ILE A 139 12.59 -22.05 7.97
C ILE A 139 12.71 -20.58 7.54
N SER A 140 12.07 -19.70 8.33
CA SER A 140 12.04 -18.26 8.06
C SER A 140 13.32 -17.61 8.54
N LEU A 141 14.19 -17.26 7.62
CA LEU A 141 15.42 -16.53 7.89
C LEU A 141 15.19 -15.04 7.76
N PHE A 142 15.48 -14.29 8.80
CA PHE A 142 15.55 -12.83 8.77
C PHE A 142 16.94 -12.42 8.30
N ASP A 143 17.05 -11.79 7.15
CA ASP A 143 18.29 -11.24 6.60
C ASP A 143 18.18 -9.73 6.35
N SER A 144 19.30 -9.10 6.02
CA SER A 144 19.44 -7.68 5.74
C SER A 144 19.76 -7.40 4.27
N GLY A 145 19.32 -8.26 3.37
CA GLY A 145 19.64 -8.13 1.94
C GLY A 145 18.64 -7.29 1.14
N GLY A 146 17.68 -6.62 1.77
CA GLY A 146 16.75 -5.73 1.09
C GLY A 146 17.37 -4.39 0.72
N ASP A 147 16.91 -3.80 -0.38
CA ASP A 147 17.24 -2.43 -0.77
C ASP A 147 16.02 -1.68 -1.32
N SER A 148 16.11 -0.35 -1.27
CA SER A 148 15.09 0.54 -1.82
C SER A 148 15.75 1.84 -2.27
N ILE A 149 15.27 2.40 -3.37
CA ILE A 149 15.67 3.72 -3.82
C ILE A 149 14.43 4.51 -4.23
N TYR A 150 14.35 5.75 -3.74
CA TYR A 150 13.33 6.73 -4.09
C TYR A 150 13.99 7.95 -4.70
N HIS A 151 13.43 8.44 -5.79
CA HIS A 151 13.72 9.74 -6.37
C HIS A 151 12.40 10.49 -6.56
N GLY A 152 12.33 11.72 -6.07
CA GLY A 152 11.17 12.57 -6.25
C GLY A 152 11.56 14.00 -6.50
N GLY A 153 11.02 14.61 -7.56
CA GLY A 153 11.04 16.04 -7.80
C GLY A 153 9.67 16.63 -7.54
N PHE A 154 9.59 17.83 -6.99
CA PHE A 154 8.32 18.50 -6.78
C PHE A 154 8.39 19.99 -7.13
N ILE A 155 7.23 20.52 -7.48
CA ILE A 155 7.01 21.95 -7.71
C ILE A 155 5.83 22.36 -6.82
N GLN A 156 6.03 23.39 -6.01
CA GLN A 156 4.99 23.95 -5.15
C GLN A 156 4.81 25.44 -5.47
N VAL A 157 3.56 25.83 -5.65
CA VAL A 157 3.16 27.24 -5.77
C VAL A 157 2.30 27.58 -4.57
N GLN A 158 2.69 28.63 -3.87
CA GLN A 158 1.93 29.15 -2.75
C GLN A 158 1.57 30.62 -3.01
N LYS A 159 0.30 30.95 -2.85
CA LYS A 159 -0.17 32.34 -2.75
C LYS A 159 -0.71 32.55 -1.34
N ARG A 160 -0.13 33.47 -0.58
CA ARG A 160 -0.67 33.86 0.72
C ARG A 160 -2.02 34.56 0.55
N PHE A 161 -2.81 34.56 1.61
CA PHE A 161 -4.11 35.25 1.57
C PHE A 161 -3.92 36.75 1.33
N ALA A 162 -4.28 37.19 0.16
CA ALA A 162 -4.28 38.59 -0.25
C ALA A 162 -5.36 38.78 -1.31
N GLN A 163 -6.03 39.95 -1.27
CA GLN A 163 -7.12 40.30 -2.18
C GLN A 163 -8.29 39.28 -2.16
N GLY A 164 -8.52 38.66 -0.98
CA GLY A 164 -9.57 37.68 -0.78
C GLY A 164 -9.28 36.28 -1.29
N PHE A 165 -8.04 35.97 -1.70
CA PHE A 165 -7.71 34.67 -2.28
C PHE A 165 -6.39 34.10 -1.74
N GLN A 166 -6.39 32.80 -1.40
CA GLN A 166 -5.23 31.99 -1.02
C GLN A 166 -5.21 30.71 -1.86
N LEU A 167 -4.00 30.28 -2.23
CA LEU A 167 -3.77 29.05 -2.99
C LEU A 167 -2.51 28.35 -2.49
N LEU A 168 -2.57 27.03 -2.40
CA LEU A 168 -1.42 26.15 -2.28
C LEU A 168 -1.59 25.03 -3.30
N ALA A 169 -0.63 24.83 -4.19
CA ALA A 169 -0.63 23.76 -5.16
C ALA A 169 0.74 23.07 -5.16
N ASN A 170 0.74 21.75 -5.11
CA ASN A 170 1.94 20.93 -5.15
C ASN A 170 1.77 19.83 -6.20
N TYR A 171 2.79 19.67 -7.03
CA TYR A 171 2.91 18.54 -7.94
C TYR A 171 4.22 17.81 -7.67
N THR A 172 4.13 16.49 -7.52
CA THR A 172 5.28 15.62 -7.30
C THR A 172 5.35 14.60 -8.43
N PHE A 173 6.55 14.45 -9.00
CA PHE A 173 6.91 13.34 -9.87
C PHE A 173 7.94 12.48 -9.17
N SER A 174 7.66 11.18 -9.01
CA SER A 174 8.54 10.30 -8.23
C SER A 174 8.58 8.88 -8.74
N LYS A 175 9.64 8.16 -8.33
CA LYS A 175 9.82 6.74 -8.61
C LYS A 175 10.44 6.04 -7.41
N VAL A 176 9.86 4.90 -7.06
CA VAL A 176 10.40 3.94 -6.08
C VAL A 176 10.78 2.67 -6.79
N ILE A 177 11.96 2.14 -6.52
CA ILE A 177 12.39 0.80 -6.90
C ILE A 177 12.89 0.09 -5.64
N ASP A 178 12.43 -1.12 -5.38
CA ASP A 178 12.83 -1.88 -4.21
C ASP A 178 12.88 -3.38 -4.49
N THR A 179 13.45 -4.14 -3.55
CA THR A 179 13.46 -5.60 -3.55
C THR A 179 12.44 -6.20 -2.60
N LEU A 180 11.69 -5.37 -1.87
CA LEU A 180 10.68 -5.78 -0.91
C LEU A 180 9.39 -4.99 -1.14
N PRO A 181 8.23 -5.65 -1.16
CA PRO A 181 6.96 -4.99 -1.32
C PRO A 181 6.57 -4.09 -0.13
N ASP A 182 6.93 -4.49 1.10
CA ASP A 182 6.62 -3.75 2.32
C ASP A 182 7.57 -4.16 3.45
N GLN A 183 8.00 -3.17 4.25
CA GLN A 183 8.94 -3.36 5.35
C GLN A 183 8.29 -3.20 6.73
N THR A 184 6.99 -2.98 6.78
CA THR A 184 6.27 -2.74 8.03
C THR A 184 6.03 -4.01 8.82
N SER A 185 6.01 -5.16 8.15
CA SER A 185 5.84 -6.46 8.78
C SER A 185 6.73 -7.47 8.06
N VAL A 186 7.55 -8.15 8.80
CA VAL A 186 8.56 -9.08 8.31
C VAL A 186 8.43 -10.47 8.91
N VAL A 187 7.40 -10.70 9.74
CA VAL A 187 7.12 -11.99 10.36
C VAL A 187 6.01 -12.69 9.60
N PRO A 188 6.32 -13.62 8.69
CA PRO A 188 5.29 -14.37 7.94
C PRO A 188 4.42 -15.22 8.88
N GLY A 189 3.19 -15.43 8.51
CA GLY A 189 2.26 -16.26 9.27
C GLY A 189 0.80 -15.89 9.06
N ASN A 190 0.56 -14.82 8.30
CA ASN A 190 -0.78 -14.43 7.86
C ASN A 190 -0.74 -13.99 6.40
N ALA A 191 -1.90 -13.91 5.75
CA ALA A 191 -2.00 -13.61 4.32
C ALA A 191 -1.35 -12.27 3.93
N GLY A 192 -1.39 -11.26 4.81
CA GLY A 192 -0.80 -9.95 4.57
C GLY A 192 0.72 -9.98 4.56
N ASP A 193 1.32 -10.69 5.50
CA ASP A 193 2.78 -10.82 5.61
C ASP A 193 3.34 -11.82 4.61
N ASP A 194 2.64 -12.91 4.34
CA ASP A 194 3.02 -13.89 3.33
C ASP A 194 3.05 -13.29 1.91
N ALA A 195 2.24 -12.28 1.62
CA ALA A 195 2.27 -11.56 0.35
C ALA A 195 3.51 -10.67 0.17
N LYS A 196 4.27 -10.42 1.23
CA LYS A 196 5.49 -9.59 1.24
C LYS A 196 6.77 -10.42 1.10
N VAL A 197 6.65 -11.73 1.05
CA VAL A 197 7.77 -12.64 0.80
C VAL A 197 8.06 -12.67 -0.70
N ALA A 198 9.34 -12.74 -1.07
CA ALA A 198 9.73 -12.83 -2.47
C ALA A 198 9.17 -14.10 -3.14
N PHE A 199 8.83 -14.01 -4.42
CA PHE A 199 8.39 -15.16 -5.22
C PHE A 199 9.44 -16.28 -5.25
N ASP A 200 10.71 -15.91 -5.45
CA ASP A 200 11.83 -16.83 -5.25
C ASP A 200 12.60 -16.46 -3.98
N THR A 201 12.31 -17.17 -2.91
CA THR A 201 12.93 -16.94 -1.59
C THR A 201 14.43 -17.27 -1.56
N LEU A 202 14.94 -18.05 -2.52
CA LEU A 202 16.38 -18.33 -2.66
C LEU A 202 17.09 -17.26 -3.50
N ASN A 203 16.37 -16.54 -4.36
CA ASN A 203 16.87 -15.42 -5.14
C ASN A 203 15.95 -14.20 -5.03
N PRO A 204 15.77 -13.61 -3.85
CA PRO A 204 14.81 -12.53 -3.64
C PRO A 204 15.18 -11.25 -4.40
N ASN A 205 16.40 -11.09 -4.87
CA ASN A 205 16.80 -9.95 -5.70
C ASN A 205 16.20 -9.98 -7.12
N ALA A 206 15.72 -11.14 -7.57
CA ALA A 206 14.94 -11.25 -8.81
C ALA A 206 13.62 -10.46 -8.74
N ASP A 207 13.16 -10.12 -7.53
CA ASP A 207 11.97 -9.31 -7.28
C ASP A 207 12.22 -7.80 -7.30
N ARG A 208 13.44 -7.37 -7.65
CA ARG A 208 13.73 -5.94 -7.79
C ARG A 208 12.88 -5.32 -8.89
N ALA A 209 11.97 -4.45 -8.49
CA ALA A 209 11.00 -3.84 -9.40
C ALA A 209 10.48 -2.50 -8.82
N VAL A 210 9.54 -1.89 -9.51
CA VAL A 210 8.80 -0.74 -9.00
C VAL A 210 8.15 -1.11 -7.66
N GLY A 211 8.32 -0.26 -6.63
CA GLY A 211 7.78 -0.52 -5.30
C GLY A 211 6.25 -0.39 -5.24
N ASP A 212 5.63 -1.09 -4.30
CA ASP A 212 4.16 -1.05 -4.09
C ASP A 212 3.64 0.33 -3.71
N THR A 213 4.50 1.17 -3.13
CA THR A 213 4.19 2.55 -2.73
C THR A 213 4.44 3.57 -3.84
N ASN A 214 4.89 3.12 -5.01
CA ASN A 214 5.20 4.02 -6.12
C ASN A 214 3.94 4.67 -6.68
N VAL A 215 3.92 6.00 -6.65
CA VAL A 215 2.91 6.85 -7.28
C VAL A 215 3.65 7.88 -8.12
N PRO A 216 3.84 7.62 -9.43
CA PRO A 216 4.68 8.47 -10.28
C PRO A 216 4.24 9.92 -10.31
N HIS A 217 2.96 10.20 -10.38
CA HIS A 217 2.41 11.54 -10.47
C HIS A 217 1.42 11.78 -9.33
N ARG A 218 1.62 12.87 -8.58
CA ARG A 218 0.70 13.31 -7.55
C ARG A 218 0.55 14.82 -7.58
N PHE A 219 -0.68 15.27 -7.69
CA PHE A 219 -1.06 16.67 -7.59
C PHE A 219 -2.00 16.86 -6.40
N VAL A 220 -1.75 17.89 -5.59
CA VAL A 220 -2.65 18.35 -4.55
C VAL A 220 -2.70 19.87 -4.62
N GLY A 221 -3.90 20.41 -4.76
CA GLY A 221 -4.15 21.84 -4.73
C GLY A 221 -5.22 22.16 -3.70
N SER A 222 -5.07 23.26 -2.98
CA SER A 222 -6.10 23.78 -2.08
C SER A 222 -6.19 25.28 -2.21
N GLY A 223 -7.41 25.81 -2.11
CA GLY A 223 -7.65 27.23 -2.21
C GLY A 223 -8.82 27.69 -1.37
N VAL A 224 -8.76 28.94 -0.98
CA VAL A 224 -9.84 29.65 -0.30
C VAL A 224 -10.06 30.98 -1.01
N TRP A 225 -11.29 31.28 -1.33
CA TRP A 225 -11.67 32.49 -2.02
C TRP A 225 -12.87 33.16 -1.36
N ASP A 226 -12.66 34.35 -0.82
CA ASP A 226 -13.74 35.23 -0.36
C ASP A 226 -14.38 35.90 -1.57
N LEU A 227 -15.63 35.54 -1.84
CA LEU A 227 -16.35 35.98 -3.04
C LEU A 227 -16.70 37.46 -2.92
N PRO A 228 -16.29 38.32 -3.87
CA PRO A 228 -16.42 39.76 -3.76
C PRO A 228 -17.82 40.29 -4.15
N PHE A 229 -18.87 39.46 -4.07
CA PHE A 229 -20.19 39.79 -4.59
C PHE A 229 -20.82 41.06 -3.97
N ALA A 230 -20.49 41.38 -2.72
CA ALA A 230 -21.01 42.59 -2.04
C ALA A 230 -20.01 43.77 -2.06
N LYS A 231 -18.91 43.65 -2.80
CA LYS A 231 -17.88 44.71 -2.85
C LYS A 231 -18.49 45.97 -3.50
N GLY A 232 -18.50 47.09 -2.77
CA GLY A 232 -19.05 48.37 -3.23
C GLY A 232 -20.55 48.51 -3.05
N MET A 233 -21.28 47.54 -2.54
CA MET A 233 -22.71 47.63 -2.27
C MET A 233 -23.00 48.54 -1.08
N LYS A 234 -23.94 49.49 -1.24
CA LYS A 234 -24.37 50.42 -0.18
C LYS A 234 -25.61 49.94 0.54
N HIS A 235 -26.47 49.16 -0.12
CA HIS A 235 -27.75 48.71 0.43
C HIS A 235 -27.53 47.60 1.50
N PRO A 236 -27.96 47.81 2.77
CA PRO A 236 -27.66 46.87 3.87
C PRO A 236 -28.19 45.45 3.63
N ALA A 237 -29.43 45.31 3.15
CA ALA A 237 -29.99 43.99 2.89
C ALA A 237 -29.29 43.25 1.74
N ALA A 238 -28.91 43.97 0.67
CA ALA A 238 -28.14 43.39 -0.42
C ALA A 238 -26.73 42.94 0.06
N LYS A 239 -26.06 43.74 0.91
CA LYS A 239 -24.80 43.41 1.51
C LYS A 239 -24.92 42.18 2.43
N MET A 240 -25.98 42.08 3.21
CA MET A 240 -26.25 40.94 4.07
C MET A 240 -26.49 39.66 3.24
N LEU A 241 -27.24 39.74 2.14
CA LEU A 241 -27.58 38.59 1.30
C LEU A 241 -26.37 38.11 0.45
N LEU A 242 -25.67 39.03 -0.20
CA LEU A 242 -24.63 38.74 -1.18
C LEU A 242 -23.20 38.78 -0.61
N GLY A 243 -23.01 39.40 0.57
CA GLY A 243 -21.68 39.42 1.23
C GLY A 243 -21.43 38.19 2.07
N GLY A 244 -20.19 38.02 2.52
CA GLY A 244 -19.77 36.94 3.43
C GLY A 244 -19.77 35.54 2.85
N TRP A 245 -19.78 35.40 1.54
CA TRP A 245 -19.59 34.10 0.88
C TRP A 245 -18.13 33.78 0.71
N GLN A 246 -17.79 32.53 1.02
CA GLN A 246 -16.44 31.97 0.83
C GLN A 246 -16.54 30.61 0.16
N LEU A 247 -15.72 30.40 -0.87
CA LEU A 247 -15.50 29.12 -1.53
C LEU A 247 -14.16 28.56 -1.08
N SER A 248 -14.14 27.29 -0.67
CA SER A 248 -12.90 26.56 -0.43
C SER A 248 -12.92 25.27 -1.24
N ALA A 249 -11.78 24.87 -1.77
CA ALA A 249 -11.68 23.64 -2.53
C ALA A 249 -10.35 22.95 -2.25
N ILE A 250 -10.39 21.61 -2.29
CA ILE A 250 -9.19 20.74 -2.34
C ILE A 250 -9.32 19.87 -3.58
N VAL A 251 -8.30 19.90 -4.41
CA VAL A 251 -8.17 19.05 -5.60
C VAL A 251 -7.05 18.07 -5.35
N SER A 252 -7.33 16.79 -5.46
CA SER A 252 -6.34 15.72 -5.37
C SER A 252 -6.39 14.88 -6.63
N ALA A 253 -5.24 14.63 -7.25
CA ALA A 253 -5.11 13.74 -8.40
C ALA A 253 -3.80 12.97 -8.30
N GLN A 254 -3.84 11.67 -8.60
CA GLN A 254 -2.64 10.85 -8.63
C GLN A 254 -2.78 9.69 -9.61
N SER A 255 -1.64 9.23 -10.16
CA SER A 255 -1.57 7.99 -10.92
C SER A 255 -1.83 6.78 -10.03
N GLY A 256 -2.18 5.66 -10.65
CA GLY A 256 -2.37 4.40 -9.96
C GLY A 256 -1.08 3.87 -9.34
N ARG A 257 -1.23 3.04 -8.31
CA ARG A 257 -0.13 2.23 -7.80
C ARG A 257 0.12 1.07 -8.75
N TRP A 258 1.35 0.60 -8.77
CA TRP A 258 1.71 -0.57 -9.54
C TRP A 258 1.27 -1.85 -8.81
N LEU A 259 0.76 -2.81 -9.57
CA LEU A 259 0.16 -4.05 -9.08
C LEU A 259 0.84 -5.26 -9.72
N THR A 260 0.85 -6.35 -8.97
CA THR A 260 1.36 -7.65 -9.43
C THR A 260 0.20 -8.53 -9.87
N ALA A 261 0.30 -9.14 -11.06
CA ALA A 261 -0.62 -10.19 -11.47
C ALA A 261 -0.45 -11.42 -10.59
N ARG A 262 -1.51 -11.82 -9.89
CA ARG A 262 -1.46 -12.88 -8.87
C ARG A 262 -1.95 -14.21 -9.41
N SER A 263 -1.39 -15.29 -8.89
CA SER A 263 -1.92 -16.63 -9.08
C SER A 263 -3.12 -16.88 -8.14
N ASN A 264 -4.06 -17.73 -8.56
CA ASN A 264 -5.16 -18.19 -7.72
C ASN A 264 -4.77 -19.35 -6.79
N VAL A 265 -3.61 -19.95 -7.00
CA VAL A 265 -3.09 -21.12 -6.26
C VAL A 265 -1.63 -20.90 -5.89
N ASP A 266 -1.12 -21.74 -4.99
CA ASP A 266 0.32 -21.92 -4.76
C ASP A 266 0.92 -22.59 -6.00
N LEU A 267 1.38 -21.77 -6.94
CA LEU A 267 1.87 -22.22 -8.23
C LEU A 267 3.32 -22.68 -8.16
N ASN A 268 4.15 -21.99 -7.39
CA ASN A 268 5.58 -22.29 -7.24
C ASN A 268 5.83 -23.42 -6.24
N ASN A 269 4.79 -23.88 -5.53
CA ASN A 269 4.81 -24.99 -4.58
C ASN A 269 5.71 -24.73 -3.35
N ASP A 270 5.68 -23.49 -2.83
CA ASP A 270 6.42 -23.12 -1.62
C ASP A 270 5.56 -23.13 -0.35
N GLY A 271 4.25 -23.40 -0.50
CA GLY A 271 3.27 -23.37 0.59
C GLY A 271 2.73 -21.97 0.87
N ASN A 272 3.01 -20.96 0.01
CA ASN A 272 2.60 -19.58 0.16
C ASN A 272 1.99 -18.99 -1.13
N ARG A 273 0.72 -19.24 -1.36
CA ARG A 273 0.01 -18.71 -2.56
C ARG A 273 -0.03 -17.18 -2.67
N PHE A 274 0.25 -16.46 -1.59
CA PHE A 274 0.08 -15.00 -1.57
C PHE A 274 1.27 -14.26 -2.19
N SER A 275 2.45 -14.89 -2.26
CA SER A 275 3.60 -14.38 -3.00
C SER A 275 3.60 -14.80 -4.47
N ASP A 276 2.72 -15.73 -4.87
CA ASP A 276 2.69 -16.25 -6.22
C ASP A 276 2.19 -15.25 -7.25
N ARG A 277 2.91 -15.24 -8.36
CA ARG A 277 2.59 -14.44 -9.54
C ARG A 277 2.05 -15.31 -10.64
N SER A 278 1.18 -14.72 -11.45
CA SER A 278 0.75 -15.38 -12.69
C SER A 278 1.93 -15.47 -13.67
N PRO A 279 2.04 -16.60 -14.38
CA PRO A 279 3.10 -16.80 -15.37
C PRO A 279 3.11 -15.71 -16.43
N GLY A 280 4.32 -15.30 -16.84
CA GLY A 280 4.53 -14.22 -17.81
C GLY A 280 4.48 -12.81 -17.23
N PHE A 281 4.20 -12.64 -15.93
CA PHE A 281 4.16 -11.35 -15.26
C PHE A 281 5.30 -11.22 -14.24
N GLY A 282 5.93 -10.06 -14.23
CA GLY A 282 6.86 -9.65 -13.19
C GLY A 282 6.12 -9.06 -11.97
N ARG A 283 6.89 -8.70 -10.93
CA ARG A 283 6.38 -7.93 -9.81
C ARG A 283 6.05 -6.50 -10.27
N ASN A 284 4.86 -6.01 -9.90
CA ASN A 284 4.42 -4.63 -10.14
C ASN A 284 4.56 -4.18 -11.60
N THR A 285 4.04 -4.98 -12.53
CA THR A 285 4.06 -4.70 -13.97
C THR A 285 2.74 -4.13 -14.51
N ILE A 286 1.71 -4.05 -13.66
CA ILE A 286 0.39 -3.53 -14.02
C ILE A 286 0.18 -2.20 -13.34
N GLU A 287 -0.12 -1.15 -14.11
CA GLU A 287 -0.55 0.11 -13.53
C GLU A 287 -2.00 0.01 -13.07
N GLY A 288 -2.24 0.27 -11.80
CA GLY A 288 -3.58 0.31 -11.21
C GLY A 288 -4.34 1.59 -11.57
N PRO A 289 -5.61 1.68 -11.20
CA PRO A 289 -6.41 2.86 -11.48
C PRO A 289 -5.89 4.11 -10.75
N GLY A 290 -5.89 5.24 -11.45
CA GLY A 290 -5.58 6.53 -10.86
C GLY A 290 -6.77 7.06 -10.05
N PHE A 291 -6.47 8.00 -9.15
CA PHE A 291 -7.45 8.66 -8.28
C PHE A 291 -7.53 10.16 -8.62
N ALA A 292 -8.74 10.73 -8.62
CA ALA A 292 -8.93 12.17 -8.61
C ALA A 292 -10.21 12.53 -7.86
N SER A 293 -10.12 13.55 -6.99
CA SER A 293 -11.26 14.11 -6.23
C SER A 293 -11.17 15.62 -6.20
N VAL A 294 -12.32 16.25 -6.19
CA VAL A 294 -12.48 17.67 -5.89
C VAL A 294 -13.45 17.77 -4.72
N ASP A 295 -12.93 18.19 -3.57
CA ASP A 295 -13.72 18.44 -2.38
C ASP A 295 -13.95 19.93 -2.25
N MET A 296 -15.20 20.35 -2.06
CA MET A 296 -15.59 21.76 -2.07
C MET A 296 -16.41 22.10 -0.84
N ARG A 297 -16.22 23.32 -0.36
CA ARG A 297 -17.05 23.94 0.68
C ARG A 297 -17.46 25.32 0.24
N VAL A 298 -18.76 25.59 0.31
CA VAL A 298 -19.31 26.93 0.24
C VAL A 298 -19.76 27.32 1.63
N SER A 299 -19.33 28.45 2.11
CA SER A 299 -19.77 28.98 3.40
C SER A 299 -20.34 30.40 3.29
N LYS A 300 -21.28 30.72 4.15
CA LYS A 300 -21.93 32.01 4.26
C LYS A 300 -21.86 32.51 5.70
N ASP A 301 -21.20 33.64 5.91
CA ASP A 301 -21.18 34.34 7.19
C ASP A 301 -22.33 35.34 7.28
N ILE A 302 -23.14 35.24 8.34
CA ILE A 302 -24.23 36.12 8.67
C ILE A 302 -23.93 36.76 10.02
N PHE A 303 -23.72 38.07 10.05
CA PHE A 303 -23.46 38.80 11.27
C PHE A 303 -24.80 39.24 11.89
N LEU A 304 -25.02 38.97 13.19
CA LEU A 304 -26.27 39.21 13.91
C LEU A 304 -26.07 40.38 14.88
N GLY A 305 -26.46 41.56 14.44
CA GLY A 305 -26.44 42.77 15.24
C GLY A 305 -25.06 43.46 15.34
N ASN A 306 -24.01 42.77 15.71
CA ASN A 306 -22.66 43.26 15.75
C ASN A 306 -21.66 42.22 15.18
N GLU A 307 -20.42 42.63 14.94
CA GLU A 307 -19.39 41.75 14.33
C GLU A 307 -18.96 40.59 15.24
N ARG A 308 -19.32 40.57 16.54
CA ARG A 308 -18.97 39.51 17.48
C ARG A 308 -19.89 38.31 17.36
N VAL A 309 -21.17 38.52 17.02
CA VAL A 309 -22.14 37.42 16.92
C VAL A 309 -22.30 37.03 15.45
N LYS A 310 -21.90 35.81 15.14
CA LYS A 310 -21.84 35.31 13.77
C LYS A 310 -22.47 33.92 13.64
N LEU A 311 -23.35 33.75 12.67
CA LEU A 311 -23.82 32.45 12.18
C LEU A 311 -23.08 32.13 10.87
N ARG A 312 -22.34 31.04 10.82
CA ARG A 312 -21.72 30.49 9.60
C ARG A 312 -22.52 29.27 9.14
N LEU A 313 -23.11 29.36 7.96
CA LEU A 313 -23.71 28.22 7.28
C LEU A 313 -22.69 27.63 6.31
N MET A 314 -22.61 26.31 6.23
CA MET A 314 -21.64 25.61 5.39
C MET A 314 -22.35 24.49 4.61
N GLY A 315 -22.09 24.41 3.32
CA GLY A 315 -22.40 23.27 2.46
C GLY A 315 -21.09 22.67 1.94
N GLU A 316 -20.91 21.37 2.10
CA GLU A 316 -19.71 20.64 1.72
C GLU A 316 -20.06 19.53 0.75
N ALA A 317 -19.20 19.31 -0.22
CA ALA A 317 -19.30 18.21 -1.18
C ALA A 317 -17.94 17.52 -1.27
N PHE A 318 -17.86 16.31 -0.76
CA PHE A 318 -16.70 15.42 -0.97
C PHE A 318 -16.90 14.66 -2.27
N ASN A 319 -15.84 14.51 -3.06
CA ASN A 319 -15.93 14.01 -4.43
C ASN A 319 -17.01 14.76 -5.20
N GLY A 320 -16.98 16.09 -5.16
CA GLY A 320 -18.05 16.98 -5.65
C GLY A 320 -18.41 16.76 -7.12
N LEU A 321 -17.45 16.31 -7.94
CA LEU A 321 -17.68 15.97 -9.36
C LEU A 321 -18.27 14.56 -9.54
N ASN A 322 -18.48 13.79 -8.45
CA ASN A 322 -18.99 12.42 -8.46
C ASN A 322 -18.22 11.50 -9.42
N ARG A 323 -16.89 11.63 -9.45
CA ARG A 323 -16.05 10.75 -10.25
C ARG A 323 -16.03 9.36 -9.65
N ALA A 324 -16.19 8.32 -10.47
CA ALA A 324 -15.94 6.95 -10.08
C ALA A 324 -14.41 6.72 -9.95
N ASN A 325 -13.91 6.65 -8.72
CA ASN A 325 -12.53 6.33 -8.41
C ASN A 325 -12.44 4.84 -8.07
N PHE A 326 -11.88 4.04 -8.97
CA PHE A 326 -11.70 2.62 -8.72
C PHE A 326 -10.58 2.40 -7.73
N SER A 327 -10.83 1.60 -6.68
CA SER A 327 -9.88 1.28 -5.63
C SER A 327 -9.23 -0.10 -5.76
N ALA A 328 -9.85 -0.99 -6.55
CA ALA A 328 -9.31 -2.31 -6.85
C ALA A 328 -9.71 -2.78 -8.26
N ILE A 329 -8.88 -3.65 -8.82
CA ILE A 329 -9.13 -4.33 -10.10
C ILE A 329 -8.89 -5.83 -9.95
N GLN A 330 -9.43 -6.64 -10.87
CA GLN A 330 -9.14 -8.07 -10.96
C GLN A 330 -7.67 -8.28 -11.36
N GLN A 331 -6.86 -8.81 -10.43
CA GLN A 331 -5.42 -8.99 -10.64
C GLN A 331 -5.02 -10.40 -11.09
N THR A 332 -5.97 -11.35 -11.20
CA THR A 332 -5.71 -12.73 -11.61
C THR A 332 -6.00 -12.88 -13.09
N PRO A 333 -4.99 -12.97 -13.99
CA PRO A 333 -5.20 -13.12 -15.43
C PRO A 333 -5.58 -14.55 -15.81
N TYR A 334 -5.17 -15.54 -15.01
CA TYR A 334 -5.36 -16.95 -15.30
C TYR A 334 -5.78 -17.71 -14.05
N ASN A 335 -6.73 -18.63 -14.20
CA ASN A 335 -7.05 -19.63 -13.19
C ASN A 335 -6.34 -20.94 -13.55
N TYR A 336 -5.55 -21.47 -12.62
CA TYR A 336 -4.88 -22.77 -12.77
C TYR A 336 -5.75 -23.85 -12.12
N ASN A 337 -5.99 -24.92 -12.87
CA ASN A 337 -6.62 -26.13 -12.37
C ASN A 337 -5.53 -27.18 -12.06
N ALA A 338 -5.35 -27.49 -10.79
CA ALA A 338 -4.32 -28.44 -10.35
C ALA A 338 -4.58 -29.89 -10.80
N ALA A 339 -5.83 -30.26 -11.04
CA ALA A 339 -6.20 -31.63 -11.48
C ALA A 339 -5.85 -31.86 -12.95
N THR A 340 -6.18 -30.90 -13.83
CA THR A 340 -5.89 -30.99 -15.27
C THR A 340 -4.52 -30.43 -15.64
N ARG A 341 -3.90 -29.63 -14.75
CA ARG A 341 -2.67 -28.85 -14.96
C ARG A 341 -2.78 -27.83 -16.09
N GLU A 342 -3.98 -27.26 -16.26
CA GLU A 342 -4.27 -26.31 -17.31
C GLU A 342 -4.65 -24.95 -16.78
N PHE A 343 -4.39 -23.91 -17.57
CA PHE A 343 -4.78 -22.54 -17.31
C PHE A 343 -6.02 -22.16 -18.13
N THR A 344 -6.91 -21.43 -17.48
CA THR A 344 -8.05 -20.76 -18.15
C THR A 344 -7.85 -19.25 -18.02
N ARG A 345 -8.01 -18.52 -19.13
CA ARG A 345 -7.95 -17.06 -19.13
C ARG A 345 -9.15 -16.48 -18.39
N VAL A 346 -8.91 -15.48 -17.55
CA VAL A 346 -9.96 -14.76 -16.82
C VAL A 346 -10.46 -13.60 -17.69
N ALA A 347 -11.70 -13.68 -18.16
CA ALA A 347 -12.26 -12.71 -19.11
C ALA A 347 -12.34 -11.28 -18.58
N ASN A 348 -12.54 -11.10 -17.27
CA ASN A 348 -12.62 -9.80 -16.61
C ASN A 348 -11.29 -9.36 -15.96
N PHE A 349 -10.15 -9.90 -16.40
CA PHE A 349 -8.84 -9.44 -15.97
C PHE A 349 -8.70 -7.93 -16.20
N LEU A 350 -8.19 -7.18 -15.22
CA LEU A 350 -8.09 -5.73 -15.14
C LEU A 350 -9.43 -4.98 -15.00
N ALA A 351 -10.56 -5.66 -14.99
CA ALA A 351 -11.84 -5.00 -14.74
C ALA A 351 -11.89 -4.47 -13.29
N PRO A 352 -12.50 -3.31 -13.06
CA PRO A 352 -12.71 -2.78 -11.72
C PRO A 352 -13.53 -3.72 -10.84
N THR A 353 -13.10 -3.90 -9.58
CA THR A 353 -13.78 -4.75 -8.60
C THR A 353 -14.25 -4.00 -7.37
N ALA A 354 -13.72 -2.79 -7.14
CA ALA A 354 -14.17 -1.92 -6.06
C ALA A 354 -13.99 -0.44 -6.44
N THR A 355 -14.78 0.41 -5.80
CA THR A 355 -14.73 1.88 -5.93
C THR A 355 -14.51 2.51 -4.57
N SER A 356 -13.91 3.70 -4.56
CA SER A 356 -13.95 4.60 -3.42
C SER A 356 -15.34 5.20 -3.26
N ASP A 357 -15.55 5.94 -2.17
CA ASP A 357 -16.83 6.54 -1.85
C ASP A 357 -17.37 7.45 -2.97
N PRO A 358 -18.67 7.41 -3.24
CA PRO A 358 -19.33 8.34 -4.15
C PRO A 358 -19.33 9.76 -3.57
N ARG A 359 -19.96 10.69 -4.26
CA ARG A 359 -20.15 12.04 -3.73
C ARG A 359 -20.94 12.02 -2.43
N ILE A 360 -20.37 12.65 -1.39
CA ILE A 360 -21.00 12.85 -0.09
C ILE A 360 -21.30 14.35 0.06
N LEU A 361 -22.54 14.69 0.43
CA LEU A 361 -22.95 16.06 0.72
C LEU A 361 -23.18 16.22 2.22
N GLN A 362 -22.67 17.31 2.78
CA GLN A 362 -22.84 17.65 4.19
C GLN A 362 -23.28 19.10 4.33
N ILE A 363 -24.20 19.37 5.27
CA ILE A 363 -24.62 20.72 5.65
C ILE A 363 -24.29 20.90 7.13
N ALA A 364 -23.70 22.05 7.46
CA ALA A 364 -23.37 22.39 8.85
C ALA A 364 -23.67 23.86 9.14
N ALA A 365 -23.93 24.15 10.42
CA ALA A 365 -24.10 25.51 10.92
C ALA A 365 -23.20 25.68 12.16
N ARG A 366 -22.50 26.83 12.23
CA ARG A 366 -21.68 27.21 13.38
C ARG A 366 -22.10 28.59 13.90
N PHE A 367 -22.45 28.64 15.16
CA PHE A 367 -22.72 29.88 15.88
C PHE A 367 -21.46 30.25 16.67
N SER A 368 -21.08 31.53 16.60
CA SER A 368 -19.92 32.07 17.32
C SER A 368 -20.36 33.40 17.95
N PHE A 369 -19.96 33.65 19.21
CA PHE A 369 -20.27 34.83 19.99
C PHE A 369 -19.07 35.29 20.81
#